data_e2d61e59b60bac4c011995526cb47a16
#
_entry.id   e2d61e59b60bac4c011995526cb47a16
#
_cell.length_a   1.000
_cell.length_b   1.000
_cell.length_c   1.000
_cell.angle_alpha   90.00
_cell.angle_beta   90.00
_cell.angle_gamma   90.00
#
_symmetry.space_group_name_H-M   'P 1'
#
loop_
_entity.id
_entity.type
_entity.pdbx_description
1 polymer ?
#
loop_
_entity_poly.entity_id
_entity_poly.type
_entity_poly.pdbx_seq_one_letter_code
_entity_poly.pdbx_strand_id
1 'polypeptide(L)'
;MLGRILSGRRNGDFKIMAHAVFNRAEELRKVILPISFDETKDAARSNLETRAEAIRYLSEGGAIGIFPGGTVSTASRPFDQPMDPSWRNFTAKMIAKSGATVVPVFFEGRNSRLFNLASHLHATLRIGMLIREFRARVGTDVRVVIGRPIPAETLAKYAGDAKACMDFLRKQTYDLSPRPMDSDRLGHEFEAKYKGRQDGSGGFR
;
A
#
# COMPACT_ATOMS: atom_id res chain seq x y z
N MET A 1 -4.12 -6.35 10.89
CA MET A 1 -4.20 -7.64 10.19
C MET A 1 -2.86 -8.09 9.63
N LEU A 2 -2.24 -7.35 8.71
CA LEU A 2 -0.90 -7.69 8.18
C LEU A 2 0.12 -7.91 9.29
N GLY A 3 0.16 -7.03 10.31
CA GLY A 3 1.02 -7.19 11.48
C GLY A 3 0.81 -8.51 12.24
N ARG A 4 -0.44 -8.99 12.36
CA ARG A 4 -0.73 -10.28 13.00
C ARG A 4 -0.17 -11.45 12.19
N ILE A 5 -0.26 -11.39 10.85
CA ILE A 5 0.31 -12.40 9.96
C ILE A 5 1.82 -12.43 10.11
N LEU A 6 2.46 -11.27 10.04
CA LEU A 6 3.91 -11.15 10.16
C LEU A 6 4.40 -11.57 11.56
N SER A 7 3.74 -11.13 12.61
CA SER A 7 4.09 -11.52 14.00
C SER A 7 4.10 -13.03 14.18
N GLY A 8 3.08 -13.72 13.68
CA GLY A 8 2.99 -15.19 13.80
C GLY A 8 4.01 -15.95 12.94
N ARG A 9 4.55 -15.33 11.88
CA ARG A 9 5.53 -15.98 10.97
C ARG A 9 6.97 -15.57 11.22
N ARG A 10 7.19 -14.45 11.91
CA ARG A 10 8.51 -13.86 12.14
C ARG A 10 8.86 -13.75 13.62
N ASN A 11 8.09 -14.39 14.52
CA ASN A 11 8.30 -14.33 15.97
C ASN A 11 8.44 -12.87 16.49
N GLY A 12 7.68 -11.95 15.93
CA GLY A 12 7.74 -10.54 16.28
C GLY A 12 8.83 -9.72 15.56
N ASP A 13 9.75 -10.35 14.83
CA ASP A 13 10.77 -9.65 14.03
C ASP A 13 10.21 -9.24 12.67
N PHE A 14 9.52 -8.10 12.65
CA PHE A 14 8.99 -7.48 11.44
C PHE A 14 8.80 -5.98 11.64
N LYS A 15 8.70 -5.26 10.54
CA LYS A 15 8.29 -3.85 10.51
C LYS A 15 7.06 -3.64 9.62
N ILE A 16 6.33 -2.57 9.84
CA ILE A 16 5.25 -2.13 8.97
C ILE A 16 5.48 -0.68 8.60
N MET A 17 5.53 -0.40 7.32
CA MET A 17 5.61 0.98 6.83
C MET A 17 4.22 1.61 6.87
N ALA A 18 4.03 2.62 7.71
CA ALA A 18 2.74 3.26 7.94
C ALA A 18 2.88 4.75 8.25
N HIS A 19 1.75 5.45 8.27
CA HIS A 19 1.72 6.88 8.57
C HIS A 19 2.32 7.18 9.96
N ALA A 20 3.11 8.24 10.06
CA ALA A 20 3.82 8.64 11.28
C ALA A 20 2.91 8.82 12.51
N VAL A 21 1.60 9.06 12.31
CA VAL A 21 0.63 9.15 13.41
C VAL A 21 0.60 7.90 14.29
N PHE A 22 0.87 6.72 13.72
CA PHE A 22 0.91 5.45 14.48
C PHE A 22 2.10 5.36 15.44
N ASN A 23 3.12 6.18 15.26
CA ASN A 23 4.26 6.25 16.17
C ASN A 23 3.90 6.90 17.53
N ARG A 24 2.70 7.48 17.66
CA ARG A 24 2.17 8.00 18.92
C ARG A 24 1.79 6.88 19.90
N ALA A 25 1.44 5.70 19.39
CA ALA A 25 1.18 4.53 20.22
C ALA A 25 2.52 3.86 20.57
N GLU A 26 2.85 3.83 21.85
CA GLU A 26 4.15 3.34 22.33
C GLU A 26 4.40 1.88 21.95
N GLU A 27 3.37 1.06 21.98
CA GLU A 27 3.43 -0.37 21.65
C GLU A 27 3.77 -0.60 20.17
N LEU A 28 3.45 0.37 19.31
CA LEU A 28 3.68 0.27 17.87
C LEU A 28 5.06 0.80 17.43
N ARG A 29 5.73 1.61 18.25
CA ARG A 29 7.03 2.23 17.90
C ARG A 29 8.09 1.24 17.46
N LYS A 30 8.10 0.05 18.06
CA LYS A 30 9.08 -0.99 17.74
C LYS A 30 8.86 -1.64 16.38
N VAL A 31 7.63 -1.61 15.85
CA VAL A 31 7.26 -2.28 14.61
C VAL A 31 6.89 -1.33 13.47
N ILE A 32 6.72 -0.04 13.73
CA ILE A 32 6.38 0.93 12.69
C ILE A 32 7.65 1.57 12.10
N LEU A 33 7.70 1.60 10.77
CA LEU A 33 8.57 2.46 9.99
C LEU A 33 7.73 3.67 9.55
N PRO A 34 7.91 4.85 10.19
CA PRO A 34 6.99 5.97 10.00
C PRO A 34 7.23 6.67 8.66
N ILE A 35 6.16 6.94 7.93
CA ILE A 35 6.14 7.79 6.74
C ILE A 35 5.24 8.99 6.99
N SER A 36 5.75 10.19 6.76
CA SER A 36 4.95 11.41 6.73
C SER A 36 4.53 11.75 5.31
N PHE A 37 3.29 12.19 5.15
CA PHE A 37 2.76 12.72 3.89
C PHE A 37 2.79 14.25 3.84
N ASP A 38 3.29 14.90 4.91
CA ASP A 38 3.47 16.34 4.94
C ASP A 38 4.51 16.79 3.92
N GLU A 39 4.31 17.99 3.37
CA GLU A 39 5.21 18.58 2.37
C GLU A 39 6.26 19.51 2.99
N THR A 40 6.69 19.19 4.21
CA THR A 40 7.73 19.96 4.92
C THR A 40 9.13 19.37 4.66
N LYS A 41 10.16 20.19 4.82
CA LYS A 41 11.56 19.74 4.72
C LYS A 41 11.89 18.68 5.76
N ASP A 42 11.36 18.80 6.98
CA ASP A 42 11.58 17.85 8.06
C ASP A 42 10.91 16.51 7.76
N ALA A 43 9.70 16.51 7.21
CA ALA A 43 9.03 15.30 6.78
C ALA A 43 9.81 14.60 5.64
N ALA A 44 10.33 15.37 4.70
CA ALA A 44 11.15 14.83 3.61
C ALA A 44 12.44 14.17 4.15
N ARG A 45 13.12 14.82 5.10
CA ARG A 45 14.31 14.27 5.75
C ARG A 45 14.00 13.00 6.53
N SER A 46 12.98 13.02 7.39
CA SER A 46 12.54 11.86 8.15
C SER A 46 12.16 10.70 7.24
N ASN A 47 11.47 10.96 6.13
CA ASN A 47 11.15 9.94 5.15
C ASN A 47 12.38 9.33 4.49
N LEU A 48 13.45 10.10 4.26
CA LEU A 48 14.71 9.57 3.75
C LEU A 48 15.40 8.64 4.75
N GLU A 49 15.43 9.03 6.02
CA GLU A 49 15.98 8.22 7.11
C GLU A 49 15.21 6.90 7.26
N THR A 50 13.88 6.94 7.30
CA THR A 50 13.02 5.75 7.33
C THR A 50 13.27 4.83 6.14
N ARG A 51 13.49 5.40 4.95
CA ARG A 51 13.79 4.62 3.74
C ARG A 51 15.13 3.92 3.82
N ALA A 52 16.15 4.59 4.32
CA ALA A 52 17.47 4.00 4.51
C ALA A 52 17.42 2.84 5.54
N GLU A 53 16.70 3.05 6.65
CA GLU A 53 16.45 2.02 7.66
C GLU A 53 15.72 0.81 7.07
N ALA A 54 14.67 1.03 6.28
CA ALA A 54 13.89 -0.03 5.64
C ALA A 54 14.77 -0.89 4.71
N ILE A 55 15.61 -0.25 3.88
CA ILE A 55 16.51 -0.96 2.96
C ILE A 55 17.52 -1.79 3.76
N ARG A 56 18.15 -1.21 4.78
CA ARG A 56 19.11 -1.92 5.63
C ARG A 56 18.46 -3.13 6.29
N TYR A 57 17.29 -2.94 6.95
CA TYR A 57 16.57 -3.99 7.66
C TYR A 57 16.19 -5.15 6.73
N LEU A 58 15.75 -4.86 5.50
CA LEU A 58 15.46 -5.89 4.50
C LEU A 58 16.74 -6.62 4.04
N SER A 59 17.87 -5.91 3.85
CA SER A 59 19.15 -6.51 3.45
C SER A 59 19.71 -7.45 4.52
N GLU A 60 19.36 -7.23 5.79
CA GLU A 60 19.68 -8.07 6.95
C GLU A 60 18.71 -9.26 7.12
N GLY A 61 17.80 -9.48 6.17
CA GLY A 61 16.82 -10.57 6.20
C GLY A 61 15.52 -10.26 6.96
N GLY A 62 15.30 -9.00 7.34
CA GLY A 62 14.08 -8.53 7.97
C GLY A 62 12.86 -8.61 7.06
N ALA A 63 11.67 -8.48 7.63
CA ALA A 63 10.41 -8.50 6.89
C ALA A 63 9.64 -7.18 7.08
N ILE A 64 9.22 -6.56 5.97
CA ILE A 64 8.45 -5.31 5.99
C ILE A 64 7.09 -5.51 5.33
N GLY A 65 6.03 -5.20 6.08
CA GLY A 65 4.69 -5.06 5.53
C GLY A 65 4.48 -3.65 4.97
N ILE A 66 3.97 -3.57 3.74
CA ILE A 66 3.70 -2.29 3.08
C ILE A 66 2.39 -2.33 2.29
N PHE A 67 1.70 -1.19 2.26
CA PHE A 67 0.55 -0.92 1.40
C PHE A 67 0.96 0.12 0.34
N PRO A 68 1.40 -0.33 -0.85
CA PRO A 68 2.09 0.55 -1.79
C PRO A 68 1.20 1.63 -2.42
N GLY A 69 -0.12 1.48 -2.35
CA GLY A 69 -1.08 2.50 -2.80
C GLY A 69 -1.02 3.78 -1.96
N GLY A 70 -0.55 3.69 -0.71
CA GLY A 70 -0.39 4.83 0.20
C GLY A 70 -1.71 5.43 0.71
N THR A 71 -2.84 5.00 0.21
CA THR A 71 -4.17 5.44 0.62
C THR A 71 -5.17 4.28 0.60
N VAL A 72 -6.36 4.52 1.15
CA VAL A 72 -7.45 3.54 1.15
C VAL A 72 -8.03 3.42 -0.26
N SER A 73 -8.18 2.18 -0.74
CA SER A 73 -8.81 1.87 -2.03
C SER A 73 -10.17 2.54 -2.14
N THR A 74 -10.32 3.38 -3.14
CA THR A 74 -11.53 4.19 -3.38
C THR A 74 -11.87 4.11 -4.87
N ALA A 75 -13.15 4.03 -5.19
CA ALA A 75 -13.59 3.98 -6.59
C ALA A 75 -13.22 5.28 -7.33
N SER A 76 -12.85 5.18 -8.60
CA SER A 76 -12.59 6.36 -9.45
C SER A 76 -13.84 7.21 -9.67
N ARG A 77 -15.01 6.55 -9.75
CA ARG A 77 -16.34 7.17 -9.76
C ARG A 77 -17.18 6.59 -8.63
N PRO A 78 -18.20 7.30 -8.10
CA PRO A 78 -18.93 6.91 -6.89
C PRO A 78 -19.49 5.49 -6.85
N PHE A 79 -19.83 4.92 -8.01
CA PHE A 79 -20.47 3.59 -8.12
C PHE A 79 -19.55 2.52 -8.71
N ASP A 80 -18.33 2.88 -9.08
CA ASP A 80 -17.33 1.95 -9.60
C ASP A 80 -16.78 1.02 -8.50
N GLN A 81 -16.04 0.01 -8.92
CA GLN A 81 -15.31 -0.86 -8.00
C GLN A 81 -14.17 -0.10 -7.34
N PRO A 82 -14.09 -0.09 -6.00
CA PRO A 82 -12.94 0.50 -5.31
C PRO A 82 -11.66 -0.25 -5.64
N MET A 83 -10.66 0.50 -6.07
CA MET A 83 -9.32 0.02 -6.40
C MET A 83 -8.27 0.91 -5.74
N ASP A 84 -7.04 0.43 -5.65
CA ASP A 84 -5.93 1.29 -5.27
C ASP A 84 -5.59 2.26 -6.41
N PRO A 85 -5.13 3.47 -6.10
CA PRO A 85 -4.48 4.30 -7.09
C PRO A 85 -3.18 3.64 -7.58
N SER A 86 -2.45 4.33 -8.45
CA SER A 86 -1.12 3.87 -8.89
C SER A 86 -0.20 3.63 -7.68
N TRP A 87 0.44 2.47 -7.63
CA TRP A 87 1.33 2.12 -6.53
C TRP A 87 2.62 2.95 -6.59
N ARG A 88 3.13 3.30 -5.40
CA ARG A 88 4.26 4.25 -5.27
C ARG A 88 5.59 3.62 -5.69
N ASN A 89 6.29 4.26 -6.61
CA ASN A 89 7.58 3.82 -7.16
C ASN A 89 8.68 3.62 -6.11
N PHE A 90 8.52 4.19 -4.92
CA PHE A 90 9.46 4.02 -3.82
C PHE A 90 9.63 2.54 -3.44
N THR A 91 8.55 1.77 -3.43
CA THR A 91 8.59 0.35 -3.09
C THR A 91 9.47 -0.44 -4.05
N ALA A 92 9.38 -0.19 -5.36
CA ALA A 92 10.26 -0.82 -6.34
C ALA A 92 11.75 -0.48 -6.10
N LYS A 93 12.05 0.78 -5.75
CA LYS A 93 13.42 1.20 -5.43
C LYS A 93 13.95 0.53 -4.17
N MET A 94 13.10 0.34 -3.17
CA MET A 94 13.45 -0.37 -1.94
C MET A 94 13.76 -1.84 -2.22
N ILE A 95 12.91 -2.53 -2.98
CA ILE A 95 13.11 -3.92 -3.40
C ILE A 95 14.44 -4.08 -4.18
N ALA A 96 14.64 -3.23 -5.20
CA ALA A 96 15.85 -3.30 -6.03
C ALA A 96 17.15 -3.08 -5.23
N LYS A 97 17.13 -2.23 -4.20
CA LYS A 97 18.30 -1.94 -3.37
C LYS A 97 18.57 -2.99 -2.30
N SER A 98 17.53 -3.64 -1.79
CA SER A 98 17.65 -4.62 -0.70
C SER A 98 17.77 -6.07 -1.20
N GLY A 99 17.43 -6.35 -2.47
CA GLY A 99 17.32 -7.71 -2.98
C GLY A 99 16.19 -8.53 -2.33
N ALA A 100 15.20 -7.86 -1.73
CA ALA A 100 14.15 -8.54 -0.99
C ALA A 100 13.20 -9.31 -1.92
N THR A 101 12.82 -10.51 -1.48
CA THR A 101 11.72 -11.29 -2.06
C THR A 101 10.38 -10.64 -1.71
N VAL A 102 9.48 -10.52 -2.67
CA VAL A 102 8.15 -9.94 -2.48
C VAL A 102 7.11 -11.04 -2.33
N VAL A 103 6.29 -10.96 -1.29
CA VAL A 103 5.13 -11.85 -1.12
C VAL A 103 3.87 -11.01 -1.29
N PRO A 104 3.12 -11.15 -2.39
CA PRO A 104 1.87 -10.43 -2.58
C PRO A 104 0.80 -10.97 -1.63
N VAL A 105 0.06 -10.07 -1.00
CA VAL A 105 -1.01 -10.40 -0.04
C VAL A 105 -2.26 -9.62 -0.40
N PHE A 106 -3.32 -10.34 -0.73
CA PHE A 106 -4.62 -9.75 -1.05
C PHE A 106 -5.56 -9.88 0.15
N PHE A 107 -6.16 -8.78 0.55
CA PHE A 107 -7.21 -8.73 1.58
C PHE A 107 -8.57 -8.62 0.89
N GLU A 108 -9.42 -9.62 1.06
CA GLU A 108 -10.76 -9.58 0.50
C GLU A 108 -11.64 -8.60 1.29
N GLY A 109 -12.29 -7.73 0.57
CA GLY A 109 -13.22 -6.76 1.12
C GLY A 109 -13.17 -5.43 0.36
N ARG A 110 -14.16 -4.61 0.63
CA ARG A 110 -14.27 -3.25 0.09
C ARG A 110 -15.01 -2.37 1.07
N ASN A 111 -14.72 -1.10 1.06
CA ASN A 111 -15.53 -0.11 1.80
C ASN A 111 -16.91 0.04 1.15
N SER A 112 -17.87 0.51 1.93
CA SER A 112 -19.25 0.69 1.48
C SER A 112 -19.38 1.70 0.32
N ARG A 113 -20.48 1.60 -0.42
CA ARG A 113 -20.81 2.61 -1.45
C ARG A 113 -20.93 4.00 -0.85
N LEU A 114 -21.43 4.09 0.40
CA LEU A 114 -21.56 5.36 1.11
C LEU A 114 -20.18 5.96 1.42
N PHE A 115 -19.20 5.16 1.82
CA PHE A 115 -17.82 5.62 1.98
C PHE A 115 -17.26 6.18 0.66
N ASN A 116 -17.48 5.47 -0.46
CA ASN A 116 -17.01 5.93 -1.76
C ASN A 116 -17.67 7.28 -2.15
N LEU A 117 -18.97 7.40 -1.99
CA LEU A 117 -19.69 8.65 -2.25
C LEU A 117 -19.17 9.80 -1.37
N ALA A 118 -19.08 9.59 -0.06
CA ALA A 118 -18.55 10.57 0.88
C ALA A 118 -17.11 11.01 0.55
N SER A 119 -16.29 10.07 0.07
CA SER A 119 -14.91 10.34 -0.33
C SER A 119 -14.79 11.30 -1.52
N HIS A 120 -15.76 11.32 -2.41
CA HIS A 120 -15.83 12.26 -3.53
C HIS A 120 -16.42 13.61 -3.15
N LEU A 121 -17.17 13.69 -2.06
CA LEU A 121 -17.82 14.93 -1.63
C LEU A 121 -16.90 15.81 -0.78
N HIS A 122 -16.28 15.25 0.25
CA HIS A 122 -15.44 16.03 1.16
C HIS A 122 -14.47 15.17 1.98
N ALA A 123 -13.24 15.67 2.19
CA ALA A 123 -12.20 14.96 2.94
C ALA A 123 -12.61 14.61 4.39
N THR A 124 -13.29 15.53 5.08
CA THR A 124 -13.76 15.30 6.46
C THR A 124 -14.81 14.19 6.52
N LEU A 125 -15.75 14.16 5.55
CA LEU A 125 -16.75 13.09 5.46
C LEU A 125 -16.08 11.74 5.20
N ARG A 126 -15.05 11.71 4.35
CA ARG A 126 -14.23 10.51 4.09
C ARG A 126 -13.62 9.97 5.38
N ILE A 127 -13.01 10.84 6.21
CA ILE A 127 -12.40 10.42 7.49
C ILE A 127 -13.44 9.86 8.45
N GLY A 128 -14.57 10.55 8.62
CA GLY A 128 -15.67 10.09 9.47
C GLY A 128 -16.23 8.75 9.03
N MET A 129 -16.42 8.56 7.72
CA MET A 129 -16.88 7.30 7.15
C MET A 129 -15.84 6.19 7.27
N LEU A 130 -14.54 6.49 7.19
CA LEU A 130 -13.48 5.51 7.39
C LEU A 130 -13.51 4.93 8.81
N ILE A 131 -13.76 5.78 9.82
CA ILE A 131 -13.92 5.33 11.21
C ILE A 131 -15.14 4.40 11.34
N ARG A 132 -16.24 4.73 10.68
CA ARG A 132 -17.44 3.89 10.64
C ARG A 132 -17.15 2.54 9.99
N GLU A 133 -16.50 2.51 8.82
CA GLU A 133 -16.11 1.28 8.12
C GLU A 133 -15.21 0.41 9.01
N PHE A 134 -14.24 1.02 9.68
CA PHE A 134 -13.36 0.31 10.61
C PHE A 134 -14.16 -0.33 11.76
N ARG A 135 -15.04 0.43 12.42
CA ARG A 135 -15.88 -0.09 13.51
C ARG A 135 -16.77 -1.23 13.07
N ALA A 136 -17.36 -1.14 11.88
CA ALA A 136 -18.21 -2.19 11.32
C ALA A 136 -17.44 -3.48 11.01
N ARG A 137 -16.11 -3.42 10.91
CA ARG A 137 -15.24 -4.58 10.65
C ARG A 137 -14.61 -5.17 11.90
N VAL A 138 -14.71 -4.51 13.04
CA VAL A 138 -14.22 -5.06 14.31
C VAL A 138 -15.00 -6.33 14.65
N GLY A 139 -14.28 -7.41 14.94
CA GLY A 139 -14.88 -8.71 15.26
C GLY A 139 -15.41 -9.51 14.06
N THR A 140 -15.19 -9.04 12.83
CA THR A 140 -15.54 -9.81 11.62
C THR A 140 -14.31 -10.50 11.02
N ASP A 141 -14.55 -11.61 10.34
CA ASP A 141 -13.52 -12.31 9.60
C ASP A 141 -13.16 -11.54 8.32
N VAL A 142 -11.87 -11.48 8.04
CA VAL A 142 -11.35 -10.97 6.76
C VAL A 142 -10.55 -12.07 6.10
N ARG A 143 -11.00 -12.48 4.93
CA ARG A 143 -10.28 -13.45 4.13
C ARG A 143 -9.02 -12.81 3.56
N VAL A 144 -7.91 -13.55 3.66
CA VAL A 144 -6.61 -13.13 3.14
C VAL A 144 -6.09 -14.21 2.21
N VAL A 145 -5.64 -13.81 1.03
CA VAL A 145 -5.00 -14.71 0.07
C VAL A 145 -3.54 -14.30 -0.05
N ILE A 146 -2.64 -15.23 0.23
CA ILE A 146 -1.19 -15.05 0.17
C ILE A 146 -0.69 -15.73 -1.11
N GLY A 147 -0.06 -14.94 -1.97
CA GLY A 147 0.50 -15.42 -3.23
C GLY A 147 1.86 -16.10 -3.06
N ARG A 148 2.37 -16.61 -4.16
CA ARG A 148 3.71 -17.19 -4.21
C ARG A 148 4.77 -16.10 -4.05
N PRO A 149 5.87 -16.37 -3.34
CA PRO A 149 7.00 -15.45 -3.26
C PRO A 149 7.55 -15.14 -4.67
N ILE A 150 7.83 -13.88 -4.92
CA ILE A 150 8.44 -13.37 -6.15
C ILE A 150 9.87 -12.98 -5.81
N PRO A 151 10.87 -13.76 -6.25
CA PRO A 151 12.28 -13.48 -5.96
C PRO A 151 12.75 -12.18 -6.63
N ALA A 152 13.80 -11.58 -6.05
CA ALA A 152 14.39 -10.35 -6.59
C ALA A 152 14.89 -10.50 -8.03
N GLU A 153 15.37 -11.68 -8.41
CA GLU A 153 15.84 -11.99 -9.77
C GLU A 153 14.71 -11.86 -10.80
N THR A 154 13.48 -12.27 -10.42
CA THR A 154 12.30 -12.11 -11.28
C THR A 154 11.96 -10.63 -11.50
N LEU A 155 12.27 -9.78 -10.51
CA LEU A 155 12.02 -8.34 -10.57
C LEU A 155 13.16 -7.57 -11.24
N ALA A 156 14.33 -8.18 -11.42
CA ALA A 156 15.49 -7.56 -12.07
C ALA A 156 15.20 -7.09 -13.50
N LYS A 157 14.28 -7.75 -14.21
CA LYS A 157 13.84 -7.33 -15.56
C LYS A 157 13.18 -5.93 -15.59
N TYR A 158 12.76 -5.43 -14.46
CA TYR A 158 12.20 -4.08 -14.30
C TYR A 158 13.24 -3.07 -13.77
N ALA A 159 14.54 -3.45 -13.77
CA ALA A 159 15.61 -2.54 -13.35
C ALA A 159 15.58 -1.28 -14.23
N GLY A 160 15.48 -0.12 -13.57
CA GLY A 160 15.33 1.17 -14.27
C GLY A 160 13.87 1.62 -14.51
N ASP A 161 12.91 0.70 -14.53
CA ASP A 161 11.48 1.05 -14.66
C ASP A 161 10.69 0.70 -13.38
N ALA A 162 10.76 1.60 -12.41
CA ALA A 162 10.06 1.43 -11.14
C ALA A 162 8.52 1.41 -11.31
N LYS A 163 8.00 2.07 -12.35
CA LYS A 163 6.56 2.06 -12.61
C LYS A 163 6.12 0.69 -13.10
N ALA A 164 6.78 0.14 -14.13
CA ALA A 164 6.45 -1.18 -14.64
C ALA A 164 6.59 -2.27 -13.55
N CYS A 165 7.60 -2.16 -12.65
CA CYS A 165 7.73 -3.04 -11.50
C CYS A 165 6.49 -2.97 -10.59
N MET A 166 6.02 -1.78 -10.26
CA MET A 166 4.87 -1.59 -9.37
C MET A 166 3.57 -2.01 -10.03
N ASP A 167 3.39 -1.77 -11.33
CA ASP A 167 2.23 -2.22 -12.10
C ASP A 167 2.18 -3.77 -12.14
N PHE A 168 3.33 -4.42 -12.36
CA PHE A 168 3.45 -5.88 -12.29
C PHE A 168 3.06 -6.42 -10.90
N LEU A 169 3.64 -5.87 -9.83
CA LEU A 169 3.35 -6.31 -8.46
C LEU A 169 1.89 -6.07 -8.07
N ARG A 170 1.31 -4.96 -8.52
CA ARG A 170 -0.10 -4.64 -8.33
C ARG A 170 -0.98 -5.69 -9.02
N LYS A 171 -0.68 -6.01 -10.28
CA LYS A 171 -1.38 -7.07 -11.00
C LYS A 171 -1.27 -8.41 -10.29
N GLN A 172 -0.07 -8.84 -9.91
CA GLN A 172 0.14 -10.09 -9.17
C GLN A 172 -0.67 -10.15 -7.85
N THR A 173 -0.88 -9.01 -7.21
CA THR A 173 -1.68 -8.95 -5.98
C THR A 173 -3.17 -9.02 -6.28
N TYR A 174 -3.67 -8.32 -7.30
CA TYR A 174 -5.09 -8.36 -7.67
C TYR A 174 -5.50 -9.70 -8.31
N ASP A 175 -4.58 -10.38 -9.01
CA ASP A 175 -4.80 -11.73 -9.56
C ASP A 175 -5.05 -12.78 -8.46
N LEU A 176 -4.71 -12.50 -7.20
CA LEU A 176 -5.05 -13.33 -6.04
C LEU A 176 -6.53 -13.21 -5.62
N SER A 177 -7.26 -12.24 -6.17
CA SER A 177 -8.66 -12.06 -5.82
C SER A 177 -9.49 -13.27 -6.23
N PRO A 178 -10.35 -13.82 -5.33
CA PRO A 178 -11.25 -14.90 -5.69
C PRO A 178 -12.36 -14.46 -6.68
N ARG A 179 -12.49 -13.16 -6.89
CA ARG A 179 -13.40 -12.57 -7.89
C ARG A 179 -12.59 -11.85 -8.93
N PRO A 180 -12.96 -11.93 -10.22
CA PRO A 180 -12.27 -11.18 -11.27
C PRO A 180 -12.18 -9.69 -10.92
N MET A 181 -10.97 -9.16 -10.97
CA MET A 181 -10.70 -7.74 -10.79
C MET A 181 -9.84 -7.24 -11.95
N ASP A 182 -10.24 -6.12 -12.52
CA ASP A 182 -9.46 -5.47 -13.56
C ASP A 182 -8.30 -4.68 -12.91
N SER A 183 -7.13 -5.28 -12.90
CA SER A 183 -5.93 -4.66 -12.31
C SER A 183 -5.44 -3.44 -13.07
N ASP A 184 -5.88 -3.21 -14.31
CA ASP A 184 -5.49 -2.03 -15.08
C ASP A 184 -6.31 -0.79 -14.69
N ARG A 185 -7.47 -1.00 -14.06
CA ARG A 185 -8.27 0.10 -13.52
C ARG A 185 -7.63 0.64 -12.25
N LEU A 186 -7.44 1.95 -12.22
CA LEU A 186 -6.93 2.67 -11.05
C LEU A 186 -8.09 3.24 -10.22
N GLY A 187 -7.91 3.24 -8.91
CA GLY A 187 -8.77 3.93 -7.97
C GLY A 187 -8.52 5.43 -7.93
N HIS A 188 -9.33 6.14 -7.13
CA HIS A 188 -9.21 7.58 -7.02
C HIS A 188 -7.91 7.99 -6.30
N GLU A 189 -7.18 8.94 -6.91
CA GLU A 189 -5.98 9.54 -6.32
C GLU A 189 -6.34 10.84 -5.59
N PHE A 190 -6.07 10.89 -4.29
CA PHE A 190 -6.37 12.06 -3.46
C PHE A 190 -5.21 13.06 -3.40
N GLU A 191 -3.97 12.59 -3.53
CA GLU A 191 -2.80 13.45 -3.44
C GLU A 191 -2.53 14.17 -4.77
N ALA A 192 -2.60 15.50 -4.77
CA ALA A 192 -2.44 16.33 -5.97
C ALA A 192 -1.14 16.04 -6.73
N LYS A 193 -0.03 15.79 -6.02
CA LYS A 193 1.28 15.47 -6.61
C LYS A 193 1.33 14.17 -7.43
N TYR A 194 0.33 13.31 -7.28
CA TYR A 194 0.25 12.05 -8.03
C TYR A 194 -0.88 12.01 -9.06
N LYS A 195 -1.80 12.99 -9.06
CA LYS A 195 -2.93 13.04 -10.01
C LYS A 195 -2.48 13.05 -11.47
N GLY A 196 -1.51 13.88 -11.82
CA GLY A 196 -0.99 13.97 -13.20
C GLY A 196 -0.26 12.73 -13.72
N ARG A 197 0.04 11.76 -12.86
CA ARG A 197 0.65 10.48 -13.26
C ARG A 197 -0.37 9.42 -13.67
N GLN A 198 -1.63 9.60 -13.30
CA GLN A 198 -2.72 8.69 -13.68
C GLN A 198 -3.31 9.04 -15.06
N ASP A 199 -3.31 10.31 -15.42
CA ASP A 199 -3.89 10.78 -16.68
C ASP A 199 -3.03 10.41 -17.93
N GLY A 200 -1.76 10.07 -17.74
CA GLY A 200 -0.83 9.69 -18.80
C GLY A 200 -1.00 8.27 -19.37
N SER A 201 -1.89 7.44 -18.82
CA SER A 201 -2.14 6.06 -19.30
C SER A 201 -3.35 5.94 -20.24
N GLY A 202 -3.97 7.04 -20.64
CA GLY A 202 -5.18 7.09 -21.46
C GLY A 202 -5.02 7.67 -22.87
N GLY A 203 -3.84 7.60 -23.48
CA GLY A 203 -3.58 8.21 -24.77
C GLY A 203 -2.85 7.32 -25.79
N PHE A 204 -3.51 6.25 -26.26
CA PHE A 204 -3.27 5.76 -27.63
C PHE A 204 -4.62 5.50 -28.28
N ARG A 205 -4.95 6.35 -29.24
CA ARG A 205 -5.95 6.10 -30.25
C ARG A 205 -5.40 5.10 -31.26
#